data_5399e1f95d0a999d191078cdb3ea698e
#
_entry.id   5399e1f95d0a999d191078cdb3ea698e
#
_cell.length_a   1.000
_cell.length_b   1.000
_cell.length_c   1.000
_cell.angle_alpha   90.00
_cell.angle_beta   90.00
_cell.angle_gamma   90.00
#
_symmetry.space_group_name_H-M   'P 1'
#
loop_
_entity.id
_entity.type
_entity.pdbx_description
1 polymer ?
#
loop_
_entity_poly.entity_id
_entity_poly.type
_entity_poly.pdbx_seq_one_letter_code
_entity_poly.pdbx_strand_id
1 'polypeptide(L)'
;MTTSTTPMTPKEIVSELDKHIVGQANAKRAVAIALRNRWRRQQVEGSLRDEITPKNILMIGPTGVGKTEIARRLARLANAPFIKIEATKFTEVGYVGRDVESIVRDLVDSAVKMTRQAELEKVQVRATDAAEERVLDILLPTADGGMLSETQAATREKMRKKLRDGSMDDKEIDLEVHVAPMGVEIMAPPGMEEMTSQLQGMFQNMSSERTRTRKMKIAKALKVLQEEEAGKLLNDEEIKQRAVDAVEQNGIVFLDEIDKICKRSELGGGGGEVSREGVQRDLLPLVEGSTVSTKYGSVKTDHVLFIASGAFHVAKPSDLIPELQGRFPIRVELSALSADDFVRILTEPNASLTEQYAALLATEGVSLSFTTDGIKRIAELGFEVNEKTENI
;
A
#
# COMPACT_ATOMS: atom_id res chain seq x y z
N MET A 1 -24.78 6.89 -4.03
CA MET A 1 -24.60 7.60 -5.32
C MET A 1 -23.14 7.48 -5.69
N THR A 2 -22.82 6.53 -6.55
CA THR A 2 -21.46 6.36 -7.08
C THR A 2 -21.21 7.51 -8.03
N THR A 3 -20.36 8.44 -7.63
CA THR A 3 -19.82 9.45 -8.55
C THR A 3 -19.07 8.70 -9.64
N SER A 4 -19.70 8.57 -10.79
CA SER A 4 -19.11 8.09 -12.03
C SER A 4 -18.07 9.12 -12.49
N THR A 5 -16.91 9.13 -11.86
CA THR A 5 -15.77 9.83 -12.40
C THR A 5 -15.37 9.09 -13.67
N THR A 6 -15.55 9.75 -14.81
CA THR A 6 -15.07 9.22 -16.09
C THR A 6 -13.60 8.84 -15.93
N PRO A 7 -13.22 7.59 -16.18
CA PRO A 7 -11.87 7.14 -15.92
C PRO A 7 -10.88 7.90 -16.82
N MET A 8 -9.80 8.36 -16.22
CA MET A 8 -8.77 9.17 -16.87
C MET A 8 -8.28 8.53 -18.18
N THR A 9 -8.10 9.35 -19.19
CA THR A 9 -7.42 8.97 -20.43
C THR A 9 -5.92 8.79 -20.19
N PRO A 10 -5.17 8.08 -21.05
CA PRO A 10 -3.72 7.97 -20.90
C PRO A 10 -3.00 9.34 -20.83
N LYS A 11 -3.50 10.36 -21.52
CA LYS A 11 -2.93 11.72 -21.47
C LYS A 11 -3.14 12.37 -20.11
N GLU A 12 -4.32 12.22 -19.52
CA GLU A 12 -4.62 12.72 -18.18
C GLU A 12 -3.79 12.00 -17.12
N ILE A 13 -3.62 10.67 -17.24
CA ILE A 13 -2.76 9.89 -16.34
C ILE A 13 -1.31 10.40 -16.43
N VAL A 14 -0.80 10.65 -17.62
CA VAL A 14 0.56 11.22 -17.80
C VAL A 14 0.63 12.60 -17.16
N SER A 15 -0.38 13.46 -17.36
CA SER A 15 -0.43 14.80 -16.74
C SER A 15 -0.43 14.73 -15.20
N GLU A 16 -1.14 13.76 -14.61
CA GLU A 16 -1.09 13.54 -13.15
C GLU A 16 0.30 13.07 -12.69
N LEU A 17 0.94 12.19 -13.46
CA LEU A 17 2.31 11.74 -13.17
C LEU A 17 3.32 12.89 -13.32
N ASP A 18 3.11 13.81 -14.27
CA ASP A 18 3.95 14.99 -14.49
C ASP A 18 4.02 15.93 -13.27
N LYS A 19 2.96 15.96 -12.46
CA LYS A 19 2.93 16.73 -11.21
C LYS A 19 3.93 16.25 -10.15
N HIS A 20 4.50 15.05 -10.32
CA HIS A 20 5.36 14.42 -9.33
C HIS A 20 6.68 13.93 -9.88
N ILE A 21 6.78 13.72 -11.19
CA ILE A 21 7.93 13.08 -11.84
C ILE A 21 8.38 13.94 -13.01
N VAL A 22 9.60 14.38 -12.95
CA VAL A 22 10.24 15.16 -14.02
C VAL A 22 10.75 14.23 -15.11
N GLY A 23 10.57 14.59 -16.37
CA GLY A 23 11.07 13.81 -17.50
C GLY A 23 10.38 12.46 -17.68
N GLN A 24 11.11 11.47 -18.16
CA GLN A 24 10.70 10.04 -18.30
C GLN A 24 9.40 9.82 -19.09
N ALA A 25 9.18 10.58 -20.16
CA ALA A 25 7.92 10.59 -20.91
C ALA A 25 7.50 9.19 -21.42
N ASN A 26 8.45 8.39 -21.91
CA ASN A 26 8.16 7.05 -22.42
C ASN A 26 7.67 6.10 -21.31
N ALA A 27 8.30 6.15 -20.15
CA ALA A 27 7.92 5.34 -19.00
C ALA A 27 6.52 5.72 -18.50
N LYS A 28 6.26 7.02 -18.33
CA LYS A 28 4.94 7.53 -17.93
C LYS A 28 3.85 7.12 -18.91
N ARG A 29 4.13 7.20 -20.22
CA ARG A 29 3.19 6.77 -21.27
C ARG A 29 2.90 5.27 -21.21
N ALA A 30 3.93 4.44 -21.06
CA ALA A 30 3.77 2.99 -20.99
C ALA A 30 2.89 2.56 -19.81
N VAL A 31 3.15 3.10 -18.60
CA VAL A 31 2.35 2.78 -17.42
C VAL A 31 0.93 3.35 -17.51
N ALA A 32 0.75 4.52 -18.11
CA ALA A 32 -0.57 5.11 -18.34
C ALA A 32 -1.43 4.26 -19.30
N ILE A 33 -0.82 3.73 -20.37
CA ILE A 33 -1.48 2.80 -21.30
C ILE A 33 -1.83 1.49 -20.57
N ALA A 34 -0.94 0.93 -19.77
CA ALA A 34 -1.18 -0.29 -19.00
C ALA A 34 -2.37 -0.11 -18.05
N LEU A 35 -2.44 1.01 -17.32
CA LEU A 35 -3.57 1.32 -16.45
C LEU A 35 -4.88 1.46 -17.23
N ARG A 36 -4.86 2.19 -18.36
CA ARG A 36 -6.06 2.37 -19.19
C ARG A 36 -6.54 1.05 -19.79
N ASN A 37 -5.63 0.17 -20.20
CA ASN A 37 -5.99 -1.14 -20.73
C ASN A 37 -6.62 -2.04 -19.68
N ARG A 38 -6.18 -1.95 -18.43
CA ARG A 38 -6.83 -2.64 -17.30
C ARG A 38 -8.28 -2.18 -17.14
N TRP A 39 -8.54 -0.89 -17.15
CA TRP A 39 -9.90 -0.37 -17.11
C TRP A 39 -10.74 -0.84 -18.30
N ARG A 40 -10.18 -0.80 -19.54
CA ARG A 40 -10.85 -1.29 -20.75
C ARG A 40 -11.23 -2.76 -20.62
N ARG A 41 -10.32 -3.59 -20.10
CA ARG A 41 -10.59 -5.00 -19.84
C ARG A 41 -11.81 -5.19 -18.92
N GLN A 42 -11.93 -4.40 -17.87
CA GLN A 42 -13.07 -4.50 -16.94
C GLN A 42 -14.42 -4.13 -17.58
N GLN A 43 -14.40 -3.42 -18.73
CA GLN A 43 -15.61 -3.10 -19.50
C GLN A 43 -15.96 -4.17 -20.53
N VAL A 44 -15.08 -5.14 -20.76
CA VAL A 44 -15.35 -6.27 -21.66
C VAL A 44 -16.23 -7.29 -20.95
N GLU A 45 -17.28 -7.72 -21.62
CA GLU A 45 -18.21 -8.73 -21.11
C GLU A 45 -17.86 -10.14 -21.62
N GLY A 46 -18.29 -11.15 -20.87
CA GLY A 46 -18.12 -12.56 -21.23
C GLY A 46 -16.70 -13.09 -21.05
N SER A 47 -16.47 -14.29 -21.58
CA SER A 47 -15.20 -15.04 -21.41
C SER A 47 -13.97 -14.33 -21.98
N LEU A 48 -14.14 -13.45 -22.96
CA LEU A 48 -13.04 -12.69 -23.55
C LEU A 48 -12.32 -11.81 -22.52
N ARG A 49 -13.02 -11.36 -21.48
CA ARG A 49 -12.44 -10.61 -20.38
C ARG A 49 -11.34 -11.39 -19.66
N ASP A 50 -11.51 -12.68 -19.48
CA ASP A 50 -10.56 -13.54 -18.75
C ASP A 50 -9.34 -13.87 -19.59
N GLU A 51 -9.47 -13.87 -20.93
CA GLU A 51 -8.37 -14.07 -21.87
C GLU A 51 -7.44 -12.84 -21.99
N ILE A 52 -7.90 -11.65 -21.60
CA ILE A 52 -7.11 -10.43 -21.69
C ILE A 52 -6.20 -10.30 -20.48
N THR A 53 -4.93 -10.66 -20.63
CA THR A 53 -3.90 -10.51 -19.60
C THR A 53 -3.20 -9.14 -19.67
N PRO A 54 -2.74 -8.58 -18.53
CA PRO A 54 -1.94 -7.36 -18.54
C PRO A 54 -0.62 -7.57 -19.27
N LYS A 55 -0.10 -6.50 -19.88
CA LYS A 55 1.23 -6.52 -20.49
C LYS A 55 2.22 -5.97 -19.47
N ASN A 56 3.06 -6.86 -18.93
CA ASN A 56 4.06 -6.49 -17.94
C ASN A 56 5.14 -5.60 -18.54
N ILE A 57 5.76 -4.79 -17.68
CA ILE A 57 6.69 -3.73 -18.09
C ILE A 57 8.06 -3.99 -17.47
N LEU A 58 9.11 -3.90 -18.29
CA LEU A 58 10.50 -3.86 -17.83
C LEU A 58 11.01 -2.42 -17.96
N MET A 59 11.34 -1.80 -16.83
CA MET A 59 11.94 -0.48 -16.76
C MET A 59 13.46 -0.61 -16.62
N ILE A 60 14.19 -0.04 -17.57
CA ILE A 60 15.65 -0.11 -17.66
C ILE A 60 16.20 1.29 -17.46
N GLY A 61 17.18 1.47 -16.60
CA GLY A 61 17.84 2.76 -16.44
C GLY A 61 18.52 2.91 -15.08
N PRO A 62 19.34 3.95 -14.91
CA PRO A 62 20.14 4.19 -13.72
C PRO A 62 19.34 4.24 -12.43
N THR A 63 20.03 4.12 -11.31
CA THR A 63 19.41 4.29 -9.98
C THR A 63 19.00 5.77 -9.79
N GLY A 64 17.91 6.01 -9.08
CA GLY A 64 17.49 7.38 -8.76
C GLY A 64 16.66 8.11 -9.83
N VAL A 65 16.50 7.56 -11.04
CA VAL A 65 15.77 8.23 -12.14
C VAL A 65 14.22 8.16 -12.03
N GLY A 66 13.69 7.65 -10.91
CA GLY A 66 12.25 7.67 -10.64
C GLY A 66 11.49 6.41 -10.99
N LYS A 67 12.12 5.26 -11.33
CA LYS A 67 11.46 4.00 -11.68
C LYS A 67 10.40 3.58 -10.65
N THR A 68 10.78 3.50 -9.39
CA THR A 68 9.88 3.14 -8.28
C THR A 68 8.76 4.15 -8.08
N GLU A 69 9.07 5.45 -8.21
CA GLU A 69 8.09 6.50 -7.98
C GLU A 69 7.00 6.50 -9.06
N ILE A 70 7.36 6.24 -10.33
CA ILE A 70 6.39 6.06 -11.42
C ILE A 70 5.38 4.96 -11.06
N ALA A 71 5.85 3.78 -10.64
CA ALA A 71 4.98 2.66 -10.30
C ALA A 71 4.11 2.95 -9.05
N ARG A 72 4.69 3.58 -8.02
CA ARG A 72 3.97 3.96 -6.80
C ARG A 72 2.87 4.99 -7.09
N ARG A 73 3.16 6.01 -7.89
CA ARG A 73 2.15 7.03 -8.26
C ARG A 73 1.06 6.44 -9.14
N LEU A 74 1.42 5.56 -10.08
CA LEU A 74 0.44 4.82 -10.86
C LEU A 74 -0.54 4.05 -9.96
N ALA A 75 -0.02 3.30 -8.99
CA ALA A 75 -0.84 2.53 -8.07
C ALA A 75 -1.78 3.41 -7.23
N ARG A 76 -1.29 4.57 -6.77
CA ARG A 76 -2.14 5.55 -6.07
C ARG A 76 -3.24 6.11 -6.94
N LEU A 77 -2.95 6.49 -8.19
CA LEU A 77 -3.95 6.97 -9.15
C LEU A 77 -5.00 5.91 -9.47
N ALA A 78 -4.59 4.65 -9.50
CA ALA A 78 -5.47 3.52 -9.74
C ALA A 78 -6.26 3.08 -8.50
N ASN A 79 -5.95 3.61 -7.32
CA ASN A 79 -6.40 3.08 -6.03
C ASN A 79 -6.21 1.56 -5.96
N ALA A 80 -5.04 1.08 -6.39
CA ALA A 80 -4.72 -0.33 -6.56
C ALA A 80 -3.80 -0.83 -5.44
N PRO A 81 -3.98 -2.08 -4.99
CA PRO A 81 -3.01 -2.73 -4.12
C PRO A 81 -1.63 -2.73 -4.77
N PHE A 82 -0.62 -2.31 -4.00
CA PHE A 82 0.75 -2.15 -4.49
C PHE A 82 1.77 -2.69 -3.50
N ILE A 83 2.74 -3.44 -4.05
CA ILE A 83 3.92 -3.84 -3.30
C ILE A 83 5.18 -3.55 -4.11
N LYS A 84 6.22 -3.04 -3.43
CA LYS A 84 7.58 -2.98 -3.93
C LYS A 84 8.41 -4.03 -3.24
N ILE A 85 9.14 -4.84 -4.01
CA ILE A 85 10.04 -5.84 -3.48
C ILE A 85 11.30 -5.92 -4.35
N GLU A 86 12.43 -6.21 -3.71
CA GLU A 86 13.71 -6.40 -4.40
C GLU A 86 13.88 -7.87 -4.76
N ALA A 87 14.20 -8.16 -6.01
CA ALA A 87 14.38 -9.53 -6.50
C ALA A 87 15.49 -10.29 -5.74
N THR A 88 16.46 -9.57 -5.20
CA THR A 88 17.58 -10.09 -4.40
C THR A 88 17.17 -10.65 -3.03
N LYS A 89 15.95 -10.36 -2.56
CA LYS A 89 15.45 -10.89 -1.26
C LYS A 89 14.95 -12.33 -1.34
N PHE A 90 14.82 -12.87 -2.55
CA PHE A 90 14.36 -14.24 -2.75
C PHE A 90 15.51 -15.21 -2.90
N THR A 91 15.25 -16.43 -2.48
CA THR A 91 16.13 -17.56 -2.66
C THR A 91 15.38 -18.64 -3.42
N GLU A 92 16.12 -19.49 -4.16
CA GLU A 92 15.55 -20.64 -4.84
C GLU A 92 14.84 -21.57 -3.85
N VAL A 93 13.72 -22.15 -4.28
CA VAL A 93 12.93 -23.09 -3.46
C VAL A 93 13.83 -24.23 -2.93
N GLY A 94 13.76 -24.45 -1.61
CA GLY A 94 14.57 -25.45 -0.90
C GLY A 94 15.79 -24.89 -0.15
N TYR A 95 16.12 -23.61 -0.33
CA TYR A 95 17.13 -22.91 0.46
C TYR A 95 16.50 -22.06 1.57
N VAL A 96 17.27 -21.77 2.63
CA VAL A 96 16.82 -20.87 3.69
C VAL A 96 16.71 -19.45 3.14
N GLY A 97 15.50 -18.94 3.01
CA GLY A 97 15.22 -17.61 2.49
C GLY A 97 13.73 -17.40 2.28
N ARG A 98 13.41 -16.29 1.64
CA ARG A 98 12.02 -15.90 1.38
C ARG A 98 11.56 -16.50 0.05
N ASP A 99 10.44 -17.22 0.03
CA ASP A 99 9.82 -17.73 -1.19
C ASP A 99 9.15 -16.60 -2.01
N VAL A 100 9.04 -16.81 -3.31
CA VAL A 100 8.45 -15.83 -4.22
C VAL A 100 6.93 -15.65 -4.05
N GLU A 101 6.23 -16.66 -3.54
CA GLU A 101 4.79 -16.58 -3.29
C GLU A 101 4.46 -15.58 -2.17
N SER A 102 5.44 -15.31 -1.28
CA SER A 102 5.28 -14.28 -0.26
C SER A 102 4.99 -12.89 -0.85
N ILE A 103 5.32 -12.64 -2.13
CA ILE A 103 4.94 -11.42 -2.86
C ILE A 103 3.42 -11.26 -2.87
N VAL A 104 2.73 -12.34 -3.22
CA VAL A 104 1.26 -12.33 -3.30
C VAL A 104 0.65 -12.23 -1.91
N ARG A 105 1.19 -12.97 -0.93
CA ARG A 105 0.74 -12.89 0.47
C ARG A 105 0.84 -11.46 1.02
N ASP A 106 1.96 -10.79 0.82
CA ASP A 106 2.15 -9.40 1.25
C ASP A 106 1.27 -8.42 0.47
N LEU A 107 1.04 -8.66 -0.82
CA LEU A 107 0.15 -7.83 -1.64
C LEU A 107 -1.29 -7.89 -1.11
N VAL A 108 -1.77 -9.09 -0.74
CA VAL A 108 -3.11 -9.26 -0.14
C VAL A 108 -3.17 -8.61 1.24
N ASP A 109 -2.15 -8.76 2.08
CA ASP A 109 -2.08 -8.07 3.38
C ASP A 109 -2.18 -6.54 3.22
N SER A 110 -1.51 -6.00 2.22
CA SER A 110 -1.62 -4.57 1.87
C SER A 110 -3.02 -4.20 1.39
N ALA A 111 -3.64 -5.05 0.56
CA ALA A 111 -4.99 -4.83 0.04
C ALA A 111 -6.04 -4.86 1.14
N VAL A 112 -5.95 -5.80 2.09
CA VAL A 112 -6.87 -5.89 3.23
C VAL A 112 -6.78 -4.63 4.08
N LYS A 113 -5.57 -4.14 4.38
CA LYS A 113 -5.39 -2.88 5.12
C LYS A 113 -6.00 -1.69 4.37
N MET A 114 -5.77 -1.61 3.07
CA MET A 114 -6.30 -0.54 2.22
C MET A 114 -7.83 -0.58 2.15
N THR A 115 -8.41 -1.75 1.93
CA THR A 115 -9.88 -1.94 1.86
C THR A 115 -10.51 -1.63 3.22
N ARG A 116 -9.92 -2.12 4.32
CA ARG A 116 -10.41 -1.84 5.68
C ARG A 116 -10.39 -0.34 5.98
N GLN A 117 -9.32 0.37 5.60
CA GLN A 117 -9.23 1.81 5.79
C GLN A 117 -10.33 2.56 5.01
N ALA A 118 -10.56 2.17 3.75
CA ALA A 118 -11.60 2.76 2.93
C ALA A 118 -13.03 2.48 3.48
N GLU A 119 -13.28 1.29 4.03
CA GLU A 119 -14.56 0.99 4.68
C GLU A 119 -14.72 1.73 6.01
N LEU A 120 -13.65 1.87 6.81
CA LEU A 120 -13.65 2.68 8.03
C LEU A 120 -14.05 4.14 7.73
N GLU A 121 -13.49 4.75 6.69
CA GLU A 121 -13.83 6.12 6.29
C GLU A 121 -15.32 6.28 5.95
N LYS A 122 -15.94 5.28 5.32
CA LYS A 122 -17.37 5.30 4.99
C LYS A 122 -18.27 5.22 6.23
N VAL A 123 -17.87 4.47 7.25
CA VAL A 123 -18.67 4.28 8.46
C VAL A 123 -18.36 5.29 9.56
N GLN A 124 -17.32 6.12 9.38
CA GLN A 124 -16.81 7.06 10.37
C GLN A 124 -17.89 7.94 11.00
N VAL A 125 -18.77 8.56 10.17
CA VAL A 125 -19.84 9.44 10.66
C VAL A 125 -20.81 8.67 11.55
N ARG A 126 -21.24 7.49 11.10
CA ARG A 126 -22.16 6.64 11.88
C ARG A 126 -21.52 6.13 13.16
N ALA A 127 -20.23 5.80 13.12
CA ALA A 127 -19.48 5.37 14.29
C ALA A 127 -19.32 6.51 15.32
N THR A 128 -19.11 7.75 14.84
CA THR A 128 -19.06 8.92 15.71
C THR A 128 -20.39 9.17 16.40
N ASP A 129 -21.50 9.15 15.65
CA ASP A 129 -22.83 9.32 16.23
C ASP A 129 -23.15 8.22 17.27
N ALA A 130 -22.81 6.97 16.98
CA ALA A 130 -23.00 5.85 17.91
C ALA A 130 -22.13 5.98 19.18
N ALA A 131 -20.89 6.43 19.03
CA ALA A 131 -20.00 6.69 20.16
C ALA A 131 -20.52 7.83 21.07
N GLU A 132 -21.03 8.92 20.45
CA GLU A 132 -21.67 10.01 21.19
C GLU A 132 -22.88 9.51 21.99
N GLU A 133 -23.74 8.67 21.38
CA GLU A 133 -24.90 8.07 22.08
C GLU A 133 -24.47 7.24 23.28
N ARG A 134 -23.43 6.39 23.13
CA ARG A 134 -22.90 5.58 24.25
C ARG A 134 -22.35 6.45 25.40
N VAL A 135 -21.65 7.54 25.08
CA VAL A 135 -21.19 8.49 26.12
C VAL A 135 -22.37 9.15 26.81
N LEU A 136 -23.41 9.53 26.06
CA LEU A 136 -24.63 10.11 26.62
C LEU A 136 -25.39 9.12 27.51
N ASP A 137 -25.40 7.82 27.18
CA ASP A 137 -26.01 6.76 28.00
C ASP A 137 -25.27 6.59 29.33
N ILE A 138 -23.93 6.72 29.33
CA ILE A 138 -23.13 6.69 30.57
C ILE A 138 -23.38 7.92 31.43
N LEU A 139 -23.51 9.10 30.81
CA LEU A 139 -23.72 10.36 31.51
C LEU A 139 -25.16 10.54 32.03
N LEU A 140 -26.12 9.96 31.32
CA LEU A 140 -27.55 10.04 31.61
C LEU A 140 -28.17 8.63 31.53
N PRO A 141 -27.93 7.77 32.56
CA PRO A 141 -28.51 6.43 32.56
C PRO A 141 -30.04 6.55 32.56
N THR A 142 -30.68 5.95 31.56
CA THR A 142 -32.14 5.83 31.58
C THR A 142 -32.53 4.61 32.42
N ALA A 143 -33.34 4.82 33.42
CA ALA A 143 -33.89 3.73 34.21
C ALA A 143 -34.84 2.92 33.28
N ASP A 144 -34.54 1.64 33.13
CA ASP A 144 -35.36 0.59 32.49
C ASP A 144 -36.10 0.98 31.19
N GLY A 145 -35.40 1.02 30.05
CA GLY A 145 -36.02 0.85 28.72
C GLY A 145 -37.25 1.71 28.36
N GLY A 146 -37.57 2.68 29.20
CA GLY A 146 -38.75 3.54 29.07
C GLY A 146 -38.54 4.69 28.08
N MET A 147 -39.61 5.17 27.47
CA MET A 147 -39.60 6.37 26.64
C MET A 147 -39.02 7.55 27.45
N LEU A 148 -38.01 8.21 26.89
CA LEU A 148 -37.42 9.43 27.43
C LEU A 148 -38.52 10.49 27.64
N SER A 149 -38.61 11.06 28.82
CA SER A 149 -39.49 12.22 29.04
C SER A 149 -38.97 13.41 28.19
N GLU A 150 -39.85 14.34 27.80
CA GLU A 150 -39.47 15.53 27.04
C GLU A 150 -38.31 16.32 27.70
N THR A 151 -38.28 16.37 29.04
CA THR A 151 -37.23 17.02 29.83
C THR A 151 -35.89 16.29 29.74
N GLN A 152 -35.90 14.96 29.70
CA GLN A 152 -34.71 14.13 29.53
C GLN A 152 -34.16 14.24 28.10
N ALA A 153 -35.03 14.26 27.08
CA ALA A 153 -34.64 14.46 25.69
C ALA A 153 -33.96 15.82 25.49
N ALA A 154 -34.53 16.89 26.07
CA ALA A 154 -33.94 18.23 26.00
C ALA A 154 -32.59 18.32 26.73
N THR A 155 -32.43 17.61 27.83
CA THR A 155 -31.16 17.55 28.58
C THR A 155 -30.09 16.77 27.78
N ARG A 156 -30.47 15.65 27.18
CA ARG A 156 -29.61 14.84 26.31
C ARG A 156 -29.10 15.64 25.13
N GLU A 157 -29.96 16.42 24.48
CA GLU A 157 -29.58 17.28 23.36
C GLU A 157 -28.61 18.41 23.78
N LYS A 158 -28.81 19.00 24.95
CA LYS A 158 -27.88 19.98 25.52
C LYS A 158 -26.51 19.36 25.81
N MET A 159 -26.48 18.13 26.32
CA MET A 159 -25.22 17.42 26.58
C MET A 159 -24.53 17.03 25.29
N ARG A 160 -25.26 16.60 24.26
CA ARG A 160 -24.70 16.31 22.92
C ARG A 160 -24.01 17.54 22.34
N LYS A 161 -24.63 18.73 22.44
CA LYS A 161 -23.98 19.97 22.01
C LYS A 161 -22.68 20.23 22.77
N LYS A 162 -22.67 20.05 24.10
CA LYS A 162 -21.47 20.22 24.93
C LYS A 162 -20.37 19.20 24.62
N LEU A 163 -20.72 17.98 24.21
CA LEU A 163 -19.74 16.98 23.75
C LEU A 163 -19.10 17.44 22.44
N ARG A 164 -19.92 17.90 21.48
CA ARG A 164 -19.46 18.41 20.18
C ARG A 164 -18.62 19.68 20.29
N ASP A 165 -18.95 20.55 21.25
CA ASP A 165 -18.19 21.78 21.53
C ASP A 165 -16.90 21.55 22.33
N GLY A 166 -16.62 20.30 22.75
CA GLY A 166 -15.42 19.94 23.52
C GLY A 166 -15.43 20.43 24.98
N SER A 167 -16.53 21.07 25.44
CA SER A 167 -16.61 21.64 26.81
C SER A 167 -16.65 20.59 27.93
N MET A 168 -16.75 19.31 27.57
CA MET A 168 -16.78 18.18 28.48
C MET A 168 -15.57 17.25 28.35
N ASP A 169 -14.61 17.56 27.51
CA ASP A 169 -13.48 16.71 27.15
C ASP A 169 -12.64 16.26 28.33
N ASP A 170 -12.45 17.13 29.31
CA ASP A 170 -11.66 16.87 30.53
C ASP A 170 -12.41 16.10 31.62
N LYS A 171 -13.72 15.92 31.51
CA LYS A 171 -14.49 15.15 32.50
C LYS A 171 -14.15 13.66 32.38
N GLU A 172 -14.06 13.00 33.52
CA GLU A 172 -13.82 11.55 33.58
C GLU A 172 -15.15 10.79 33.61
N ILE A 173 -15.19 9.69 32.87
CA ILE A 173 -16.26 8.70 32.87
C ILE A 173 -15.70 7.31 33.11
N ASP A 174 -16.50 6.44 33.71
CA ASP A 174 -16.20 5.02 33.83
C ASP A 174 -16.68 4.31 32.55
N LEU A 175 -15.74 3.85 31.72
CA LEU A 175 -16.03 3.18 30.46
C LEU A 175 -15.72 1.68 30.57
N GLU A 176 -16.68 0.85 30.23
CA GLU A 176 -16.44 -0.58 29.98
C GLU A 176 -15.78 -0.74 28.62
N VAL A 177 -14.51 -1.15 28.62
CA VAL A 177 -13.74 -1.39 27.41
C VAL A 177 -13.56 -2.89 27.23
N HIS A 178 -13.88 -3.41 26.05
CA HIS A 178 -13.52 -4.77 25.69
C HIS A 178 -11.99 -4.87 25.60
N VAL A 179 -11.39 -5.65 26.49
CA VAL A 179 -9.96 -5.94 26.41
C VAL A 179 -9.79 -7.04 25.40
N ALA A 180 -9.26 -6.71 24.23
CA ALA A 180 -8.78 -7.73 23.32
C ALA A 180 -7.89 -8.71 24.08
N PRO A 181 -8.08 -10.02 23.97
CA PRO A 181 -7.20 -10.98 24.61
C PRO A 181 -5.78 -10.65 24.19
N MET A 182 -4.85 -10.51 25.19
CA MET A 182 -3.44 -10.40 24.88
C MET A 182 -3.10 -11.58 24.00
N GLY A 183 -2.84 -11.29 22.71
CA GLY A 183 -2.40 -12.30 21.78
C GLY A 183 -1.14 -12.94 22.34
N VAL A 184 -1.24 -14.18 22.79
CA VAL A 184 -0.06 -14.99 23.00
C VAL A 184 0.48 -15.23 21.60
N GLU A 185 1.49 -14.47 21.20
CA GLU A 185 2.27 -14.78 19.99
C GLU A 185 2.95 -16.14 20.24
N ILE A 186 2.27 -17.19 19.80
CA ILE A 186 2.88 -18.51 19.75
C ILE A 186 3.81 -18.47 18.52
N MET A 187 5.08 -18.24 18.75
CA MET A 187 6.10 -18.43 17.73
C MET A 187 6.17 -19.91 17.38
N ALA A 188 5.51 -20.28 16.29
CA ALA A 188 5.60 -21.63 15.76
C ALA A 188 6.85 -21.78 14.88
N PRO A 189 7.51 -22.95 14.93
CA PRO A 189 8.53 -23.28 13.95
C PRO A 189 7.96 -23.26 12.53
N PRO A 190 8.77 -22.98 11.50
CA PRO A 190 8.35 -23.04 10.11
C PRO A 190 7.71 -24.39 9.76
N GLY A 191 6.49 -24.38 9.20
CA GLY A 191 5.74 -25.57 8.80
C GLY A 191 4.60 -25.99 9.75
N MET A 192 4.33 -25.27 10.86
CA MET A 192 3.24 -25.55 11.79
C MET A 192 2.20 -24.40 11.84
N GLU A 193 2.16 -23.56 10.82
CA GLU A 193 1.33 -22.35 10.78
C GLU A 193 -0.17 -22.66 10.84
N GLU A 194 -0.63 -23.73 10.18
CA GLU A 194 -2.05 -24.14 10.21
C GLU A 194 -2.50 -24.62 11.60
N MET A 195 -1.65 -25.35 12.31
CA MET A 195 -1.98 -25.85 13.65
C MET A 195 -2.00 -24.70 14.66
N THR A 196 -1.14 -23.71 14.47
CA THR A 196 -1.10 -22.50 15.31
C THR A 196 -2.32 -21.61 15.09
N SER A 197 -2.80 -21.50 13.87
CA SER A 197 -4.02 -20.74 13.55
C SER A 197 -5.28 -21.41 14.12
N GLN A 198 -5.36 -22.74 14.09
CA GLN A 198 -6.45 -23.50 14.70
C GLN A 198 -6.45 -23.36 16.23
N LEU A 199 -5.27 -23.44 16.86
CA LEU A 199 -5.14 -23.22 18.31
C LEU A 199 -5.48 -21.78 18.70
N GLN A 200 -5.04 -20.78 17.94
CA GLN A 200 -5.44 -19.38 18.16
C GLN A 200 -6.96 -19.18 18.02
N GLY A 201 -7.60 -19.81 17.05
CA GLY A 201 -9.06 -19.80 16.89
C GLY A 201 -9.80 -20.43 18.06
N MET A 202 -9.29 -21.56 18.60
CA MET A 202 -9.86 -22.18 19.80
C MET A 202 -9.67 -21.31 21.05
N PHE A 203 -8.51 -20.66 21.22
CA PHE A 203 -8.27 -19.74 22.34
C PHE A 203 -9.10 -18.46 22.24
N GLN A 204 -9.34 -17.94 21.04
CA GLN A 204 -10.25 -16.79 20.83
C GLN A 204 -11.70 -17.13 21.21
N ASN A 205 -12.17 -18.33 20.88
CA ASN A 205 -13.52 -18.77 21.24
C ASN A 205 -13.69 -19.12 22.72
N MET A 206 -12.61 -19.44 23.45
CA MET A 206 -12.63 -19.70 24.90
C MET A 206 -12.40 -18.48 25.77
N SER A 207 -11.88 -17.39 25.25
CA SER A 207 -11.74 -16.14 25.98
C SER A 207 -13.07 -15.38 25.93
N SER A 208 -13.98 -15.73 26.88
CA SER A 208 -15.15 -14.93 27.17
C SER A 208 -14.77 -13.44 27.28
N GLU A 209 -15.58 -12.58 26.67
CA GLU A 209 -15.51 -11.12 26.68
C GLU A 209 -15.21 -10.59 28.09
N ARG A 210 -13.93 -10.35 28.36
CA ARG A 210 -13.53 -9.68 29.60
C ARG A 210 -13.64 -8.19 29.40
N THR A 211 -14.74 -7.61 29.86
CA THR A 211 -14.87 -6.16 29.99
C THR A 211 -14.11 -5.71 31.23
N ARG A 212 -13.37 -4.62 31.11
CA ARG A 212 -12.75 -3.91 32.24
C ARG A 212 -13.24 -2.48 32.26
N THR A 213 -13.79 -2.08 33.39
CA THR A 213 -14.14 -0.68 33.64
C THR A 213 -12.83 0.12 33.79
N ARG A 214 -12.66 1.16 33.01
CA ARG A 214 -11.55 2.11 33.13
C ARG A 214 -12.08 3.53 33.25
N LYS A 215 -11.53 4.28 34.18
CA LYS A 215 -11.73 5.73 34.23
C LYS A 215 -10.89 6.41 33.18
N MET A 216 -11.52 7.21 32.33
CA MET A 216 -10.82 8.00 31.34
C MET A 216 -11.59 9.28 31.00
N LYS A 217 -10.85 10.29 30.49
CA LYS A 217 -11.43 11.53 30.01
C LYS A 217 -12.35 11.28 28.80
N ILE A 218 -13.43 12.05 28.70
CA ILE A 218 -14.44 11.94 27.63
C ILE A 218 -13.80 12.03 26.24
N ALA A 219 -12.84 12.94 26.02
CA ALA A 219 -12.13 13.04 24.74
C ALA A 219 -11.43 11.73 24.33
N LYS A 220 -10.87 10.99 25.29
CA LYS A 220 -10.26 9.68 25.06
C LYS A 220 -11.30 8.58 24.90
N ALA A 221 -12.36 8.62 25.71
CA ALA A 221 -13.46 7.66 25.66
C ALA A 221 -14.16 7.69 24.29
N LEU A 222 -14.44 8.89 23.75
CA LEU A 222 -15.04 9.06 22.43
C LEU A 222 -14.21 8.40 21.32
N LYS A 223 -12.87 8.57 21.34
CA LYS A 223 -11.99 7.92 20.34
C LYS A 223 -12.05 6.39 20.44
N VAL A 224 -11.97 5.84 21.66
CA VAL A 224 -12.02 4.39 21.89
C VAL A 224 -13.38 3.83 21.47
N LEU A 225 -14.47 4.49 21.83
CA LEU A 225 -15.82 4.08 21.44
C LEU A 225 -16.04 4.20 19.93
N GLN A 226 -15.52 5.25 19.31
CA GLN A 226 -15.60 5.43 17.86
C GLN A 226 -14.89 4.28 17.10
N GLU A 227 -13.70 3.88 17.56
CA GLU A 227 -12.98 2.73 17.00
C GLU A 227 -13.76 1.42 17.22
N GLU A 228 -14.35 1.22 18.39
CA GLU A 228 -15.17 0.04 18.71
C GLU A 228 -16.44 -0.01 17.84
N GLU A 229 -17.20 1.10 17.77
CA GLU A 229 -18.42 1.16 16.96
C GLU A 229 -18.12 1.06 15.46
N ALA A 230 -17.04 1.67 14.98
CA ALA A 230 -16.59 1.48 13.61
C ALA A 230 -16.27 0.01 13.33
N GLY A 231 -15.60 -0.68 14.27
CA GLY A 231 -15.32 -2.12 14.16
C GLY A 231 -16.58 -2.98 14.05
N LYS A 232 -17.65 -2.66 14.80
CA LYS A 232 -18.93 -3.38 14.75
C LYS A 232 -19.67 -3.19 13.43
N LEU A 233 -19.46 -2.04 12.76
CA LEU A 233 -20.08 -1.73 11.48
C LEU A 233 -19.37 -2.36 10.28
N LEU A 234 -18.16 -2.90 10.49
CA LEU A 234 -17.38 -3.54 9.44
C LEU A 234 -17.74 -5.02 9.32
N ASN A 235 -17.81 -5.50 8.10
CA ASN A 235 -17.90 -6.93 7.79
C ASN A 235 -16.51 -7.43 7.35
N ASP A 236 -15.79 -8.07 8.24
CA ASP A 236 -14.41 -8.53 7.97
C ASP A 236 -14.35 -9.55 6.82
N GLU A 237 -15.36 -10.41 6.65
CA GLU A 237 -15.40 -11.37 5.53
C GLU A 237 -15.58 -10.66 4.18
N GLU A 238 -16.44 -9.64 4.13
CA GLU A 238 -16.64 -8.84 2.92
C GLU A 238 -15.38 -8.03 2.59
N ILE A 239 -14.68 -7.51 3.60
CA ILE A 239 -13.40 -6.81 3.43
C ILE A 239 -12.34 -7.74 2.85
N LYS A 240 -12.21 -8.97 3.36
CA LYS A 240 -11.27 -9.98 2.85
C LYS A 240 -11.58 -10.33 1.40
N GLN A 241 -12.84 -10.62 1.08
CA GLN A 241 -13.25 -10.95 -0.28
C GLN A 241 -12.97 -9.81 -1.26
N ARG A 242 -13.35 -8.58 -0.92
CA ARG A 242 -13.07 -7.39 -1.73
C ARG A 242 -11.58 -7.13 -1.89
N ALA A 243 -10.78 -7.42 -0.87
CA ALA A 243 -9.32 -7.27 -0.95
C ALA A 243 -8.70 -8.29 -1.89
N VAL A 244 -9.15 -9.56 -1.85
CA VAL A 244 -8.71 -10.61 -2.79
C VAL A 244 -9.09 -10.22 -4.21
N ASP A 245 -10.34 -9.83 -4.45
CA ASP A 245 -10.81 -9.36 -5.76
C ASP A 245 -10.00 -8.16 -6.26
N ALA A 246 -9.68 -7.22 -5.37
CA ALA A 246 -8.87 -6.05 -5.71
C ALA A 246 -7.43 -6.44 -6.10
N VAL A 247 -6.85 -7.43 -5.45
CA VAL A 247 -5.52 -7.96 -5.83
C VAL A 247 -5.58 -8.64 -7.18
N GLU A 248 -6.51 -9.59 -7.36
CA GLU A 248 -6.63 -10.35 -8.61
C GLU A 248 -6.89 -9.45 -9.82
N GLN A 249 -7.75 -8.42 -9.68
CA GLN A 249 -8.16 -7.58 -10.79
C GLN A 249 -7.29 -6.33 -10.97
N ASN A 250 -6.69 -5.81 -9.88
CA ASN A 250 -6.03 -4.51 -9.88
C ASN A 250 -4.64 -4.50 -9.23
N GLY A 251 -4.14 -5.64 -8.72
CA GLY A 251 -2.86 -5.72 -8.05
C GLY A 251 -1.70 -5.24 -8.93
N ILE A 252 -0.73 -4.55 -8.34
CA ILE A 252 0.50 -4.10 -8.98
C ILE A 252 1.69 -4.56 -8.14
N VAL A 253 2.57 -5.33 -8.75
CA VAL A 253 3.83 -5.78 -8.14
C VAL A 253 4.98 -5.07 -8.82
N PHE A 254 5.81 -4.38 -8.05
CA PHE A 254 7.03 -3.77 -8.54
C PHE A 254 8.24 -4.60 -8.06
N LEU A 255 8.88 -5.27 -9.03
CA LEU A 255 10.09 -6.08 -8.80
C LEU A 255 11.31 -5.22 -9.09
N ASP A 256 12.00 -4.77 -8.05
CA ASP A 256 13.20 -3.96 -8.18
C ASP A 256 14.46 -4.84 -8.28
N GLU A 257 15.52 -4.30 -8.86
CA GLU A 257 16.83 -4.93 -8.98
C GLU A 257 16.83 -6.30 -9.71
N ILE A 258 15.97 -6.45 -10.74
CA ILE A 258 15.86 -7.73 -11.46
C ILE A 258 17.16 -8.09 -12.21
N ASP A 259 17.98 -7.09 -12.54
CA ASP A 259 19.30 -7.27 -13.15
C ASP A 259 20.30 -7.97 -12.22
N LYS A 260 20.08 -7.93 -10.91
CA LYS A 260 20.96 -8.60 -9.92
C LYS A 260 20.76 -10.11 -9.87
N ILE A 261 19.61 -10.61 -10.33
CA ILE A 261 19.33 -12.04 -10.43
C ILE A 261 19.63 -12.61 -11.83
N CYS A 262 20.17 -11.79 -12.75
CA CYS A 262 20.69 -12.26 -14.03
C CYS A 262 21.94 -13.11 -13.86
N LYS A 263 22.17 -14.03 -14.80
CA LYS A 263 23.37 -14.84 -14.86
C LYS A 263 24.58 -13.95 -15.18
N ARG A 264 25.60 -13.96 -14.33
CA ARG A 264 26.89 -13.33 -14.68
C ARG A 264 27.71 -14.30 -15.50
N SER A 265 28.00 -13.90 -16.75
CA SER A 265 28.71 -14.74 -17.71
C SER A 265 30.22 -14.93 -17.41
N GLU A 266 30.81 -14.30 -16.40
CA GLU A 266 32.28 -14.19 -16.31
C GLU A 266 32.94 -14.59 -14.98
N LEU A 267 32.29 -15.22 -14.02
CA LEU A 267 33.00 -15.72 -12.83
C LEU A 267 32.58 -17.17 -12.52
N GLY A 268 33.31 -18.08 -13.14
CA GLY A 268 33.36 -19.47 -12.72
C GLY A 268 33.95 -19.57 -11.31
N GLY A 269 33.11 -19.70 -10.31
CA GLY A 269 33.45 -19.93 -8.92
C GLY A 269 32.42 -20.88 -8.35
N GLY A 270 32.75 -22.18 -8.31
CA GLY A 270 31.91 -23.20 -7.70
C GLY A 270 31.80 -23.00 -6.20
N GLY A 271 30.60 -23.20 -5.68
CA GLY A 271 30.37 -23.45 -4.27
C GLY A 271 29.30 -22.53 -3.66
N GLY A 272 28.06 -23.01 -3.57
CA GLY A 272 27.11 -22.54 -2.57
C GLY A 272 26.35 -21.23 -2.87
N GLU A 273 26.52 -20.59 -4.03
CA GLU A 273 25.67 -19.48 -4.41
C GLU A 273 24.27 -20.01 -4.79
N VAL A 274 23.26 -19.51 -4.06
CA VAL A 274 21.85 -19.66 -4.45
C VAL A 274 21.74 -19.35 -5.93
N SER A 275 21.18 -20.26 -6.71
CA SER A 275 21.07 -20.08 -8.16
C SER A 275 20.19 -18.87 -8.47
N ARG A 276 20.80 -17.81 -8.99
CA ARG A 276 20.08 -16.61 -9.45
C ARG A 276 19.07 -16.96 -10.54
N GLU A 277 19.39 -17.95 -11.35
CA GLU A 277 18.48 -18.48 -12.37
C GLU A 277 17.30 -19.21 -11.74
N GLY A 278 17.49 -19.90 -10.59
CA GLY A 278 16.43 -20.54 -9.82
C GLY A 278 15.37 -19.52 -9.38
N VAL A 279 15.79 -18.38 -8.85
CA VAL A 279 14.84 -17.29 -8.47
C VAL A 279 14.03 -16.80 -9.68
N GLN A 280 14.63 -16.68 -10.86
CA GLN A 280 13.90 -16.30 -12.08
C GLN A 280 12.87 -17.37 -12.46
N ARG A 281 13.21 -18.66 -12.34
CA ARG A 281 12.28 -19.76 -12.61
C ARG A 281 11.15 -19.82 -11.61
N ASP A 282 11.42 -19.53 -10.34
CA ASP A 282 10.39 -19.47 -9.29
C ASP A 282 9.44 -18.26 -9.46
N LEU A 283 9.92 -17.13 -10.00
CA LEU A 283 9.09 -15.98 -10.34
C LEU A 283 8.17 -16.23 -11.56
N LEU A 284 8.57 -17.11 -12.46
CA LEU A 284 7.87 -17.32 -13.73
C LEU A 284 6.40 -17.70 -13.57
N PRO A 285 6.02 -18.69 -12.72
CA PRO A 285 4.61 -19.03 -12.51
C PRO A 285 3.77 -17.85 -12.03
N LEU A 286 4.30 -17.00 -11.16
CA LEU A 286 3.58 -15.82 -10.69
C LEU A 286 3.30 -14.81 -11.80
N VAL A 287 4.27 -14.62 -12.70
CA VAL A 287 4.19 -13.66 -13.80
C VAL A 287 3.35 -14.20 -14.95
N GLU A 288 3.28 -15.52 -15.12
CA GLU A 288 2.46 -16.22 -16.11
C GLU A 288 1.00 -16.34 -15.72
N GLY A 289 0.72 -16.38 -14.44
CA GLY A 289 -0.56 -16.66 -13.85
C GLY A 289 -0.56 -17.98 -13.07
N SER A 290 -0.74 -17.90 -11.78
CA SER A 290 -0.81 -19.03 -10.85
C SER A 290 -1.78 -18.73 -9.73
N THR A 291 -2.13 -19.76 -8.98
CA THR A 291 -2.96 -19.62 -7.78
C THR A 291 -2.09 -19.78 -6.54
N VAL A 292 -2.05 -18.77 -5.69
CA VAL A 292 -1.27 -18.75 -4.45
C VAL A 292 -2.21 -18.84 -3.26
N SER A 293 -1.92 -19.75 -2.33
CA SER A 293 -2.65 -19.87 -1.06
C SER A 293 -2.22 -18.80 -0.09
N THR A 294 -3.19 -18.11 0.50
CA THR A 294 -3.00 -17.08 1.52
C THR A 294 -3.92 -17.33 2.72
N LYS A 295 -3.66 -16.67 3.83
CA LYS A 295 -4.55 -16.72 5.01
C LYS A 295 -5.94 -16.10 4.76
N TYR A 296 -6.15 -15.46 3.62
CA TYR A 296 -7.43 -14.86 3.20
C TYR A 296 -8.13 -15.66 2.09
N GLY A 297 -7.58 -16.80 1.71
CA GLY A 297 -8.02 -17.64 0.61
C GLY A 297 -7.02 -17.73 -0.52
N SER A 298 -7.40 -18.42 -1.58
CA SER A 298 -6.59 -18.58 -2.79
C SER A 298 -6.69 -17.33 -3.66
N VAL A 299 -5.57 -16.90 -4.23
CA VAL A 299 -5.43 -15.69 -5.05
C VAL A 299 -4.81 -16.01 -6.39
N LYS A 300 -5.47 -15.62 -7.47
CA LYS A 300 -4.99 -15.79 -8.85
C LYS A 300 -4.17 -14.58 -9.28
N THR A 301 -3.04 -14.83 -9.93
CA THR A 301 -2.12 -13.77 -10.38
C THR A 301 -2.27 -13.38 -11.85
N ASP A 302 -3.17 -14.02 -12.61
CA ASP A 302 -3.37 -13.86 -14.04
C ASP A 302 -3.54 -12.41 -14.51
N HIS A 303 -4.17 -11.57 -13.65
CA HIS A 303 -4.44 -10.17 -13.98
C HIS A 303 -3.66 -9.18 -13.12
N VAL A 304 -2.71 -9.65 -12.31
CA VAL A 304 -1.77 -8.80 -11.58
C VAL A 304 -0.78 -8.18 -12.59
N LEU A 305 -0.55 -6.88 -12.49
CA LEU A 305 0.45 -6.21 -13.32
C LEU A 305 1.81 -6.28 -12.65
N PHE A 306 2.76 -6.92 -13.29
CA PHE A 306 4.15 -6.92 -12.88
C PHE A 306 4.93 -5.82 -13.60
N ILE A 307 5.64 -5.00 -12.84
CA ILE A 307 6.56 -4.00 -13.34
C ILE A 307 7.93 -4.36 -12.77
N ALA A 308 8.82 -4.84 -13.61
CA ALA A 308 10.19 -5.12 -13.21
C ALA A 308 11.09 -3.92 -13.49
N SER A 309 12.11 -3.72 -12.65
CA SER A 309 13.09 -2.67 -12.86
C SER A 309 14.51 -3.14 -12.58
N GLY A 310 15.46 -2.61 -13.34
CA GLY A 310 16.88 -2.85 -13.17
C GLY A 310 17.73 -1.74 -13.78
N ALA A 311 18.94 -1.61 -13.29
CA ALA A 311 19.90 -0.67 -13.86
C ALA A 311 20.53 -1.22 -15.16
N PHE A 312 20.76 -2.51 -15.22
CA PHE A 312 21.37 -3.22 -16.34
C PHE A 312 22.71 -2.66 -16.79
N HIS A 313 23.54 -2.16 -15.84
CA HIS A 313 24.88 -1.69 -16.14
C HIS A 313 25.86 -2.82 -16.47
N VAL A 314 25.80 -3.92 -15.71
CA VAL A 314 26.68 -5.10 -15.86
C VAL A 314 25.96 -6.20 -16.61
N ALA A 315 24.72 -6.48 -16.27
CA ALA A 315 23.86 -7.44 -16.97
C ALA A 315 23.08 -6.74 -18.09
N LYS A 316 22.66 -7.48 -19.09
CA LYS A 316 21.76 -7.02 -20.15
C LYS A 316 20.36 -7.62 -19.94
N PRO A 317 19.29 -7.01 -20.46
CA PRO A 317 17.97 -7.66 -20.46
C PRO A 317 17.93 -9.04 -21.11
N SER A 318 18.85 -9.32 -22.05
CA SER A 318 19.04 -10.62 -22.69
C SER A 318 19.65 -11.69 -21.75
N ASP A 319 20.16 -11.31 -20.58
CA ASP A 319 20.74 -12.24 -19.60
C ASP A 319 19.67 -12.79 -18.63
N LEU A 320 18.44 -12.28 -18.71
CA LEU A 320 17.27 -12.93 -18.11
C LEU A 320 16.98 -14.23 -18.86
N ILE A 321 16.38 -15.23 -18.20
CA ILE A 321 15.95 -16.45 -18.91
C ILE A 321 14.93 -16.10 -20.00
N PRO A 322 14.98 -16.79 -21.18
CA PRO A 322 14.14 -16.44 -22.32
C PRO A 322 12.63 -16.39 -22.01
N GLU A 323 12.17 -17.31 -21.16
CA GLU A 323 10.78 -17.39 -20.73
C GLU A 323 10.35 -16.12 -20.00
N LEU A 324 11.17 -15.64 -19.05
CA LEU A 324 10.88 -14.43 -18.29
C LEU A 324 10.95 -13.18 -19.18
N GLN A 325 11.90 -13.14 -20.14
CA GLN A 325 11.97 -12.05 -21.13
C GLN A 325 10.66 -11.92 -21.92
N GLY A 326 10.06 -13.05 -22.32
CA GLY A 326 8.80 -13.10 -23.06
C GLY A 326 7.61 -12.57 -22.24
N ARG A 327 7.69 -12.63 -20.90
CA ARG A 327 6.63 -12.15 -19.99
C ARG A 327 6.72 -10.67 -19.66
N PHE A 328 7.80 -9.99 -20.06
CA PHE A 328 7.97 -8.54 -19.98
C PHE A 328 8.07 -7.92 -21.39
N PRO A 329 6.98 -7.93 -22.17
CA PRO A 329 6.99 -7.50 -23.57
C PRO A 329 7.19 -5.99 -23.74
N ILE A 330 6.82 -5.19 -22.74
CA ILE A 330 6.97 -3.74 -22.80
C ILE A 330 8.30 -3.38 -22.11
N ARG A 331 9.26 -2.92 -22.91
CA ARG A 331 10.56 -2.46 -22.40
C ARG A 331 10.63 -0.95 -22.54
N VAL A 332 11.00 -0.29 -21.43
CA VAL A 332 11.08 1.17 -21.36
C VAL A 332 12.42 1.57 -20.78
N GLU A 333 13.16 2.36 -21.52
CA GLU A 333 14.39 2.94 -21.05
C GLU A 333 14.14 4.30 -20.42
N LEU A 334 14.68 4.49 -19.21
CA LEU A 334 14.67 5.74 -18.48
C LEU A 334 16.04 6.39 -18.64
N SER A 335 16.04 7.66 -19.04
CA SER A 335 17.27 8.42 -19.21
C SER A 335 17.86 8.82 -17.85
N ALA A 336 19.18 8.89 -17.81
CA ALA A 336 19.88 9.53 -16.69
C ALA A 336 19.40 10.97 -16.53
N LEU A 337 19.35 11.46 -15.30
CA LEU A 337 18.93 12.83 -15.01
C LEU A 337 20.07 13.80 -15.30
N SER A 338 19.77 14.89 -15.98
CA SER A 338 20.69 16.01 -16.20
C SER A 338 20.67 16.97 -14.99
N ALA A 339 21.67 17.87 -14.90
CA ALA A 339 21.67 18.92 -13.89
C ALA A 339 20.41 19.79 -13.94
N ASP A 340 19.90 20.06 -15.14
CA ASP A 340 18.63 20.80 -15.33
C ASP A 340 17.43 20.01 -14.80
N ASP A 341 17.42 18.69 -14.95
CA ASP A 341 16.37 17.85 -14.37
C ASP A 341 16.41 17.89 -12.84
N PHE A 342 17.60 17.96 -12.21
CA PHE A 342 17.69 18.14 -10.76
C PHE A 342 17.12 19.50 -10.32
N VAL A 343 17.35 20.58 -11.06
CA VAL A 343 16.72 21.89 -10.78
C VAL A 343 15.20 21.77 -10.84
N ARG A 344 14.70 21.12 -11.88
CA ARG A 344 13.25 20.89 -12.04
C ARG A 344 12.67 20.02 -10.94
N ILE A 345 13.37 18.96 -10.52
CA ILE A 345 12.95 18.09 -9.41
C ILE A 345 12.84 18.84 -8.09
N LEU A 346 13.70 19.83 -7.87
CA LEU A 346 13.67 20.67 -6.67
C LEU A 346 12.52 21.69 -6.68
N THR A 347 11.95 22.02 -7.85
CA THR A 347 11.04 23.15 -8.01
C THR A 347 9.66 22.81 -8.57
N GLU A 348 9.54 21.85 -9.51
CA GLU A 348 8.30 21.61 -10.25
C GLU A 348 7.31 20.63 -9.56
N PRO A 349 7.76 19.52 -8.94
CA PRO A 349 6.85 18.53 -8.38
C PRO A 349 6.07 19.09 -7.19
N ASN A 350 4.80 18.67 -7.08
CA ASN A 350 4.01 18.90 -5.89
C ASN A 350 4.72 18.28 -4.67
N ALA A 351 4.84 19.04 -3.59
CA ALA A 351 5.62 18.68 -2.42
C ALA A 351 7.10 18.41 -2.77
N SER A 352 7.72 19.32 -3.52
CA SER A 352 9.15 19.28 -3.80
C SER A 352 9.99 19.26 -2.51
N LEU A 353 11.24 18.81 -2.59
CA LEU A 353 12.12 18.78 -1.41
C LEU A 353 12.28 20.17 -0.77
N THR A 354 12.34 21.23 -1.58
CA THR A 354 12.41 22.59 -1.09
C THR A 354 11.19 23.00 -0.28
N GLU A 355 9.99 22.64 -0.73
CA GLU A 355 8.73 22.84 0.01
C GLU A 355 8.69 22.03 1.30
N GLN A 356 9.13 20.76 1.25
CA GLN A 356 9.16 19.90 2.43
C GLN A 356 10.07 20.44 3.52
N TYR A 357 11.28 20.86 3.19
CA TYR A 357 12.22 21.43 4.15
C TYR A 357 11.75 22.79 4.68
N ALA A 358 11.15 23.63 3.84
CA ALA A 358 10.56 24.90 4.28
C ALA A 358 9.43 24.65 5.30
N ALA A 359 8.56 23.68 5.03
CA ALA A 359 7.48 23.30 5.94
C ALA A 359 7.99 22.69 7.25
N LEU A 360 9.02 21.83 7.20
CA LEU A 360 9.63 21.25 8.39
C LEU A 360 10.23 22.32 9.31
N LEU A 361 11.01 23.27 8.76
CA LEU A 361 11.63 24.34 9.56
C LEU A 361 10.60 25.34 10.07
N ALA A 362 9.49 25.53 9.36
CA ALA A 362 8.41 26.41 9.82
C ALA A 362 7.78 25.90 11.14
N THR A 363 7.80 24.58 11.42
CA THR A 363 7.33 24.04 12.71
C THR A 363 8.16 24.48 13.90
N GLU A 364 9.42 24.83 13.68
CA GLU A 364 10.36 25.37 14.67
C GLU A 364 10.39 26.91 14.67
N GLY A 365 9.48 27.55 13.92
CA GLY A 365 9.42 29.00 13.79
C GLY A 365 10.51 29.60 12.88
N VAL A 366 11.19 28.76 12.09
CA VAL A 366 12.23 29.18 11.15
C VAL A 366 11.66 29.30 9.74
N SER A 367 11.78 30.47 9.12
CA SER A 367 11.42 30.68 7.71
C SER A 367 12.61 30.35 6.80
N LEU A 368 12.46 29.30 5.99
CA LEU A 368 13.46 28.91 4.99
C LEU A 368 12.99 29.30 3.60
N SER A 369 13.84 29.99 2.84
CA SER A 369 13.64 30.28 1.42
C SER A 369 14.85 29.84 0.60
N PHE A 370 14.60 29.39 -0.61
CA PHE A 370 15.63 28.96 -1.56
C PHE A 370 15.73 29.97 -2.69
N THR A 371 16.92 30.52 -2.92
CA THR A 371 17.20 31.39 -4.07
C THR A 371 17.44 30.56 -5.33
N THR A 372 17.24 31.16 -6.50
CA THR A 372 17.39 30.45 -7.79
C THR A 372 18.83 29.94 -8.00
N ASP A 373 19.83 30.71 -7.59
CA ASP A 373 21.23 30.31 -7.64
C ASP A 373 21.57 29.23 -6.60
N GLY A 374 20.99 29.31 -5.42
CA GLY A 374 21.09 28.25 -4.40
C GLY A 374 20.51 26.91 -4.90
N ILE A 375 19.33 26.92 -5.53
CA ILE A 375 18.73 25.73 -6.14
C ILE A 375 19.64 25.15 -7.23
N LYS A 376 20.18 25.99 -8.12
CA LYS A 376 21.10 25.55 -9.15
C LYS A 376 22.35 24.90 -8.55
N ARG A 377 22.94 25.51 -7.51
CA ARG A 377 24.12 24.93 -6.87
C ARG A 377 23.85 23.60 -6.18
N ILE A 378 22.70 23.46 -5.53
CA ILE A 378 22.26 22.18 -4.93
C ILE A 378 22.10 21.13 -6.03
N ALA A 379 21.47 21.49 -7.15
CA ALA A 379 21.26 20.59 -8.28
C ALA A 379 22.58 20.13 -8.92
N GLU A 380 23.54 21.03 -9.12
CA GLU A 380 24.88 20.71 -9.62
C GLU A 380 25.62 19.75 -8.70
N LEU A 381 25.60 20.00 -7.38
CA LEU A 381 26.23 19.11 -6.40
C LEU A 381 25.55 17.73 -6.38
N GLY A 382 24.22 17.71 -6.45
CA GLY A 382 23.47 16.46 -6.54
C GLY A 382 23.81 15.66 -7.80
N PHE A 383 23.95 16.34 -8.93
CA PHE A 383 24.36 15.73 -10.19
C PHE A 383 25.80 15.18 -10.13
N GLU A 384 26.76 15.95 -9.62
CA GLU A 384 28.15 15.51 -9.43
C GLU A 384 28.27 14.28 -8.53
N VAL A 385 27.48 14.22 -7.45
CA VAL A 385 27.45 13.05 -6.55
C VAL A 385 26.88 11.84 -7.28
N ASN A 386 25.79 12.03 -8.03
CA ASN A 386 25.14 10.96 -8.79
C ASN A 386 26.09 10.37 -9.84
N GLU A 387 26.80 11.21 -10.62
CA GLU A 387 27.81 10.74 -11.59
C GLU A 387 28.94 9.93 -10.92
N LYS A 388 29.40 10.37 -9.75
CA LYS A 388 30.47 9.67 -9.04
C LYS A 388 30.01 8.32 -8.46
N THR A 389 28.74 8.21 -8.03
CA THR A 389 28.21 6.97 -7.46
C THR A 389 27.82 5.94 -8.53
N GLU A 390 27.46 6.37 -9.73
CA GLU A 390 27.16 5.44 -10.84
C GLU A 390 28.41 4.83 -11.49
N ASN A 391 29.57 5.46 -11.27
CA ASN A 391 30.87 4.99 -11.80
C ASN A 391 31.66 4.11 -10.79
N ILE A 392 31.08 3.72 -9.65
CA ILE A 392 31.58 2.74 -8.72
C ILE A 392 30.78 1.46 -8.87
#